data_e4e522839f4191d04dd89df91acac16e
#
_entry.id   e4e522839f4191d04dd89df91acac16e
#
_cell.length_a   1.000
_cell.length_b   1.000
_cell.length_c   1.000
_cell.angle_alpha   90.00
_cell.angle_beta   90.00
_cell.angle_gamma   90.00
#
_symmetry.space_group_name_H-M   'P 1'
#
loop_
_entity.id
_entity.type
_entity.pdbx_description
1 polymer ?
#
loop_
_entity_poly.entity_id
_entity_poly.type
_entity_poly.pdbx_seq_one_letter_code
_entity_poly.pdbx_strand_id
1 'polypeptide(L)'
;MKKKRLLSALLTTVVAAGLLAGCGKVKENNSTNIEKITVTDRKGEIEVPKNPERVVVLDYGTLDVLEEIGVDNVVGVPKSGLPEYLNKYEDEKYTDVGGVKEFNFETINELNPDLIIIEGRQEDSLEELSKIAPTVFLGSVGSDYLNSVKNNSKVIGQIFDKEKEVEEKLSTIDVRVNEIKEKVTGNNLNALATMVSDGSMSVYGSGSRFNILYNELGFKPTDASIEVSNHGQSISYEYLAEKNPDYLFVIDKGAVTGSGNPAKETVENELVKTTNAYINDKIVYVDSVAWYVGGAGFKALDKMLDDVENVL
;
A
#
# COMPACT_ATOMS: atom_id res chain seq x y z
N MET A 1 -26.71 61.11 52.87
CA MET A 1 -27.82 61.17 53.88
C MET A 1 -28.52 59.80 53.82
N LYS A 2 -28.56 59.18 55.01
CA LYS A 2 -29.56 58.23 55.57
C LYS A 2 -29.86 56.96 54.81
N LYS A 3 -29.34 55.76 55.29
CA LYS A 3 -29.91 54.84 56.33
C LYS A 3 -31.26 54.27 55.92
N LYS A 4 -31.44 52.93 55.92
CA LYS A 4 -31.52 51.91 56.99
C LYS A 4 -31.81 50.55 56.24
N ARG A 5 -31.19 49.37 56.47
CA ARG A 5 -31.39 48.41 57.56
C ARG A 5 -32.83 47.88 57.70
N LEU A 6 -33.02 46.57 57.55
CA LEU A 6 -33.49 45.52 58.49
C LEU A 6 -34.01 44.34 57.66
N LEU A 7 -33.52 43.12 57.72
CA LEU A 7 -33.49 42.07 58.75
C LEU A 7 -34.81 41.28 58.86
N SER A 8 -34.70 39.97 58.85
CA SER A 8 -35.52 38.93 59.50
C SER A 8 -36.65 38.34 58.60
N ALA A 9 -37.04 37.04 58.61
CA ALA A 9 -36.64 35.90 59.40
C ALA A 9 -37.17 34.63 58.70
N LEU A 10 -36.52 33.50 59.00
CA LEU A 10 -36.93 32.11 59.01
C LEU A 10 -38.47 31.84 58.95
N LEU A 11 -38.83 30.84 58.12
CA LEU A 11 -39.74 29.79 58.59
C LEU A 11 -39.48 28.46 57.85
N THR A 12 -39.06 27.46 58.60
CA THR A 12 -38.93 26.04 58.29
C THR A 12 -40.28 25.41 58.16
N THR A 13 -40.50 24.60 57.14
CA THR A 13 -41.51 23.53 57.20
C THR A 13 -40.99 22.29 56.51
N VAL A 14 -40.72 21.25 57.29
CA VAL A 14 -40.45 19.88 56.92
C VAL A 14 -41.80 19.21 56.63
N VAL A 15 -41.96 18.59 55.48
CA VAL A 15 -42.92 17.51 55.29
C VAL A 15 -42.23 16.37 54.58
N ALA A 16 -42.20 15.24 55.28
CA ALA A 16 -41.64 13.97 54.85
C ALA A 16 -42.70 13.12 54.11
N ALA A 17 -42.19 12.15 53.39
CA ALA A 17 -42.76 10.90 52.98
C ALA A 17 -43.36 10.75 51.57
N GLY A 18 -42.76 9.80 50.86
CA GLY A 18 -43.28 9.23 49.61
C GLY A 18 -42.23 8.36 48.94
N LEU A 19 -41.84 7.25 49.56
CA LEU A 19 -41.10 6.15 48.92
C LEU A 19 -41.98 5.53 47.85
N LEU A 20 -41.58 5.62 46.56
CA LEU A 20 -41.96 4.69 45.52
C LEU A 20 -40.72 4.24 44.76
N ALA A 21 -40.26 3.08 45.12
CA ALA A 21 -39.23 2.34 44.40
C ALA A 21 -39.75 1.97 43.02
N GLY A 22 -39.28 2.68 42.00
CA GLY A 22 -39.37 2.30 40.59
C GLY A 22 -37.98 1.83 40.13
N CYS A 23 -37.72 0.52 40.25
CA CYS A 23 -36.59 -0.11 39.54
C CYS A 23 -36.87 -0.09 38.03
N GLY A 24 -36.61 1.02 37.39
CA GLY A 24 -36.34 1.07 35.95
C GLY A 24 -34.87 0.79 35.75
N LYS A 25 -34.50 -0.39 35.29
CA LYS A 25 -33.18 -0.64 34.67
C LYS A 25 -33.08 0.30 33.47
N VAL A 26 -32.43 1.43 33.66
CA VAL A 26 -31.82 2.14 32.54
C VAL A 26 -30.79 1.17 31.99
N LYS A 27 -31.05 0.61 30.83
CA LYS A 27 -29.99 0.05 30.01
C LYS A 27 -29.09 1.25 29.70
N GLU A 28 -27.97 1.34 30.39
CA GLU A 28 -26.84 2.09 29.85
C GLU A 28 -26.57 1.48 28.48
N ASN A 29 -26.96 2.21 27.43
CA ASN A 29 -26.33 2.06 26.14
C ASN A 29 -24.87 2.46 26.38
N ASN A 30 -24.01 1.50 26.63
CA ASN A 30 -22.60 1.62 26.38
C ASN A 30 -22.44 1.82 24.85
N SER A 31 -22.73 2.99 24.34
CA SER A 31 -22.07 3.46 23.14
C SER A 31 -20.61 3.63 23.56
N THR A 32 -19.79 2.63 23.31
CA THR A 32 -18.34 2.77 23.29
C THR A 32 -18.07 3.97 22.39
N ASN A 33 -17.64 5.05 23.00
CA ASN A 33 -17.25 6.27 22.28
C ASN A 33 -15.95 5.90 21.56
N ILE A 34 -16.07 5.35 20.34
CA ILE A 34 -14.92 4.96 19.53
C ILE A 34 -14.14 6.26 19.28
N GLU A 35 -12.93 6.31 19.79
CA GLU A 35 -12.02 7.43 19.52
C GLU A 35 -11.80 7.53 18.02
N LYS A 36 -11.88 8.74 17.48
CA LYS A 36 -11.66 8.98 16.05
C LYS A 36 -10.48 9.91 15.88
N ILE A 37 -9.79 9.71 14.77
CA ILE A 37 -8.70 10.58 14.33
C ILE A 37 -8.95 11.06 12.91
N THR A 38 -8.37 12.19 12.56
CA THR A 38 -8.32 12.68 11.18
C THR A 38 -6.98 12.29 10.57
N VAL A 39 -7.03 11.60 9.45
CA VAL A 39 -5.85 11.28 8.64
C VAL A 39 -5.98 11.90 7.25
N THR A 40 -4.86 12.07 6.56
CA THR A 40 -4.84 12.55 5.18
C THR A 40 -4.58 11.38 4.24
N ASP A 41 -5.54 11.09 3.38
CA ASP A 41 -5.43 10.09 2.32
C ASP A 41 -5.28 10.77 0.95
N ARG A 42 -5.39 10.02 -0.15
CA ARG A 42 -5.27 10.57 -1.52
C ARG A 42 -6.41 11.50 -1.94
N LYS A 43 -7.53 11.51 -1.25
CA LYS A 43 -8.68 12.39 -1.53
C LYS A 43 -8.75 13.58 -0.58
N GLY A 44 -7.90 13.60 0.45
CA GLY A 44 -7.84 14.67 1.45
C GLY A 44 -8.00 14.18 2.89
N GLU A 45 -8.52 15.01 3.75
CA GLU A 45 -8.75 14.66 5.16
C GLU A 45 -9.99 13.77 5.31
N ILE A 46 -9.84 12.69 6.08
CA ILE A 46 -10.90 11.76 6.43
C ILE A 46 -10.86 11.44 7.93
N GLU A 47 -12.03 11.41 8.57
CA GLU A 47 -12.17 10.98 9.96
C GLU A 47 -12.42 9.46 10.02
N VAL A 48 -11.57 8.75 10.76
CA VAL A 48 -11.61 7.29 10.89
C VAL A 48 -11.54 6.86 12.35
N PRO A 49 -12.02 5.65 12.72
CA PRO A 49 -11.77 5.08 14.04
C PRO A 49 -10.27 4.98 14.31
N LYS A 50 -9.85 5.28 15.53
CA LYS A 50 -8.52 4.97 16.02
C LYS A 50 -8.51 3.54 16.54
N ASN A 51 -7.48 2.75 16.18
CA ASN A 51 -7.39 1.32 16.51
C ASN A 51 -8.68 0.55 16.15
N PRO A 52 -9.11 0.59 14.88
CA PRO A 52 -10.30 -0.13 14.43
C PRO A 52 -10.17 -1.63 14.73
N GLU A 53 -11.29 -2.27 15.13
CA GLU A 53 -11.29 -3.70 15.52
C GLU A 53 -11.58 -4.64 14.35
N ARG A 54 -12.23 -4.12 13.29
CA ARG A 54 -12.71 -4.93 12.17
C ARG A 54 -12.35 -4.25 10.84
N VAL A 55 -11.19 -4.57 10.33
CA VAL A 55 -10.65 -3.93 9.13
C VAL A 55 -10.78 -4.84 7.91
N VAL A 56 -11.36 -4.32 6.85
CA VAL A 56 -11.29 -4.94 5.52
C VAL A 56 -10.21 -4.23 4.70
N VAL A 57 -9.29 -5.00 4.14
CA VAL A 57 -8.18 -4.46 3.34
C VAL A 57 -8.26 -5.06 1.94
N LEU A 58 -8.33 -4.21 0.90
CA LEU A 58 -8.50 -4.65 -0.48
C LEU A 58 -7.21 -4.55 -1.31
N ASP A 59 -6.06 -4.29 -0.68
CA ASP A 59 -4.76 -4.26 -1.37
C ASP A 59 -3.67 -5.00 -0.59
N TYR A 60 -2.70 -5.54 -1.33
CA TYR A 60 -1.63 -6.35 -0.74
C TYR A 60 -0.56 -5.50 -0.04
N GLY A 61 -0.33 -4.28 -0.49
CA GLY A 61 0.66 -3.39 0.12
C GLY A 61 0.26 -2.99 1.54
N THR A 62 -1.01 -2.66 1.77
CA THR A 62 -1.53 -2.39 3.11
C THR A 62 -1.48 -3.63 4.00
N LEU A 63 -1.86 -4.83 3.47
CA LEU A 63 -1.74 -6.09 4.23
C LEU A 63 -0.30 -6.36 4.68
N ASP A 64 0.66 -6.12 3.79
CA ASP A 64 2.08 -6.24 4.05
C ASP A 64 2.53 -5.30 5.18
N VAL A 65 2.17 -4.01 5.10
CA VAL A 65 2.50 -3.04 6.15
C VAL A 65 1.90 -3.46 7.50
N LEU A 66 0.60 -3.83 7.55
CA LEU A 66 -0.09 -4.23 8.77
C LEU A 66 0.57 -5.46 9.41
N GLU A 67 0.96 -6.45 8.60
CA GLU A 67 1.66 -7.63 9.09
C GLU A 67 3.02 -7.27 9.71
N GLU A 68 3.80 -6.44 9.02
CA GLU A 68 5.15 -6.05 9.46
C GLU A 68 5.16 -5.19 10.73
N ILE A 69 4.11 -4.40 10.97
CA ILE A 69 3.97 -3.62 12.22
C ILE A 69 3.15 -4.34 13.30
N GLY A 70 2.77 -5.61 13.07
CA GLY A 70 2.11 -6.46 14.07
C GLY A 70 0.65 -6.12 14.34
N VAL A 71 -0.12 -5.70 13.34
CA VAL A 71 -1.56 -5.46 13.43
C VAL A 71 -2.33 -6.70 13.00
N ASP A 72 -3.25 -7.19 13.84
CA ASP A 72 -4.05 -8.40 13.62
C ASP A 72 -5.57 -8.15 13.48
N ASN A 73 -6.00 -6.91 13.37
CA ASN A 73 -7.41 -6.50 13.36
C ASN A 73 -8.11 -6.70 12.00
N VAL A 74 -7.43 -7.35 11.04
CA VAL A 74 -7.97 -7.62 9.70
C VAL A 74 -8.97 -8.76 9.76
N VAL A 75 -10.16 -8.56 9.16
CA VAL A 75 -11.23 -9.56 9.11
C VAL A 75 -11.57 -10.02 7.69
N GLY A 76 -11.24 -9.23 6.67
CA GLY A 76 -11.51 -9.56 5.27
C GLY A 76 -10.37 -9.11 4.35
N VAL A 77 -9.98 -9.99 3.42
CA VAL A 77 -8.85 -9.81 2.50
C VAL A 77 -9.15 -10.41 1.13
N PRO A 78 -8.57 -9.88 0.04
CA PRO A 78 -8.64 -10.52 -1.26
C PRO A 78 -7.66 -11.70 -1.29
N LYS A 79 -8.17 -12.94 -1.38
CA LYS A 79 -7.32 -14.16 -1.45
C LYS A 79 -6.97 -14.56 -2.87
N SER A 80 -7.75 -14.14 -3.87
CA SER A 80 -7.44 -14.46 -5.28
C SER A 80 -6.18 -13.74 -5.75
N GLY A 81 -5.10 -14.50 -5.94
CA GLY A 81 -3.79 -13.97 -6.33
C GLY A 81 -2.98 -13.40 -5.16
N LEU A 82 -3.27 -13.84 -3.93
CA LEU A 82 -2.52 -13.45 -2.73
C LEU A 82 -1.04 -13.79 -2.88
N PRO A 83 -0.12 -12.82 -2.68
CA PRO A 83 1.32 -13.07 -2.70
C PRO A 83 1.76 -14.11 -1.66
N GLU A 84 2.69 -14.98 -2.00
CA GLU A 84 3.20 -16.02 -1.10
C GLU A 84 3.74 -15.44 0.21
N TYR A 85 4.38 -14.28 0.18
CA TYR A 85 4.90 -13.61 1.38
C TYR A 85 3.80 -13.08 2.32
N LEU A 86 2.52 -13.17 1.93
CA LEU A 86 1.33 -12.85 2.71
C LEU A 86 0.52 -14.09 3.09
N ASN A 87 1.08 -15.30 3.02
CA ASN A 87 0.42 -16.58 3.29
C ASN A 87 -0.30 -16.63 4.66
N LYS A 88 0.08 -15.79 5.62
CA LYS A 88 -0.64 -15.59 6.88
C LYS A 88 -2.16 -15.39 6.63
N TYR A 89 -2.51 -14.66 5.58
CA TYR A 89 -3.89 -14.30 5.27
C TYR A 89 -4.69 -15.41 4.55
N GLU A 90 -4.07 -16.55 4.22
CA GLU A 90 -4.78 -17.77 3.78
C GLU A 90 -5.56 -18.45 4.92
N ASP A 91 -5.21 -18.18 6.17
CA ASP A 91 -5.90 -18.71 7.35
C ASP A 91 -7.41 -18.41 7.30
N GLU A 92 -8.24 -19.38 7.74
CA GLU A 92 -9.71 -19.31 7.72
C GLU A 92 -10.28 -18.16 8.57
N LYS A 93 -9.52 -17.63 9.53
CA LYS A 93 -9.93 -16.47 10.34
C LYS A 93 -10.09 -15.19 9.52
N TYR A 94 -9.43 -15.10 8.36
CA TYR A 94 -9.59 -13.99 7.42
C TYR A 94 -10.59 -14.39 6.34
N THR A 95 -11.67 -13.66 6.23
CA THR A 95 -12.69 -13.94 5.21
C THR A 95 -12.17 -13.56 3.83
N ASP A 96 -12.33 -14.49 2.87
CA ASP A 96 -12.07 -14.20 1.47
C ASP A 96 -13.14 -13.25 0.90
N VAL A 97 -12.73 -12.08 0.45
CA VAL A 97 -13.61 -11.11 -0.21
C VAL A 97 -13.46 -11.09 -1.73
N GLY A 98 -12.68 -12.03 -2.30
CA GLY A 98 -12.45 -12.15 -3.75
C GLY A 98 -11.04 -11.74 -4.18
N GLY A 99 -10.92 -10.94 -5.21
CA GLY A 99 -9.64 -10.43 -5.73
C GLY A 99 -9.50 -8.93 -5.59
N VAL A 100 -8.29 -8.39 -5.83
CA VAL A 100 -8.02 -6.95 -5.74
C VAL A 100 -8.80 -6.09 -6.74
N LYS A 101 -9.36 -6.67 -7.81
CA LYS A 101 -10.21 -5.97 -8.78
C LYS A 101 -11.66 -6.42 -8.73
N GLU A 102 -11.88 -7.68 -8.42
CA GLU A 102 -13.19 -8.32 -8.40
C GLU A 102 -13.45 -8.84 -6.99
N PHE A 103 -14.02 -8.00 -6.15
CA PHE A 103 -14.36 -8.30 -4.76
C PHE A 103 -15.89 -8.26 -4.54
N ASN A 104 -16.34 -8.93 -3.48
CA ASN A 104 -17.75 -9.10 -3.17
C ASN A 104 -18.21 -8.09 -2.11
N PHE A 105 -18.99 -7.10 -2.52
CA PHE A 105 -19.55 -6.06 -1.63
C PHE A 105 -20.49 -6.62 -0.55
N GLU A 106 -21.25 -7.69 -0.85
CA GLU A 106 -22.15 -8.32 0.12
C GLU A 106 -21.34 -8.97 1.25
N THR A 107 -20.30 -9.73 0.90
CA THR A 107 -19.37 -10.31 1.88
C THR A 107 -18.70 -9.25 2.72
N ILE A 108 -18.24 -8.15 2.11
CA ILE A 108 -17.63 -7.02 2.85
C ILE A 108 -18.63 -6.41 3.83
N ASN A 109 -19.87 -6.19 3.39
CA ASN A 109 -20.93 -5.63 4.26
C ASN A 109 -21.30 -6.56 5.41
N GLU A 110 -21.38 -7.88 5.18
CA GLU A 110 -21.66 -8.89 6.22
C GLU A 110 -20.58 -8.95 7.30
N LEU A 111 -19.33 -8.61 6.96
CA LEU A 111 -18.23 -8.50 7.92
C LEU A 111 -18.43 -7.34 8.91
N ASN A 112 -19.36 -6.41 8.68
CA ASN A 112 -19.57 -5.22 9.49
C ASN A 112 -18.24 -4.54 9.86
N PRO A 113 -17.43 -4.11 8.89
CA PRO A 113 -16.16 -3.46 9.15
C PRO A 113 -16.38 -2.09 9.79
N ASP A 114 -15.43 -1.67 10.60
CA ASP A 114 -15.35 -0.30 11.11
C ASP A 114 -14.34 0.57 10.34
N LEU A 115 -13.51 -0.08 9.51
CA LEU A 115 -12.64 0.55 8.53
C LEU A 115 -12.46 -0.32 7.28
N ILE A 116 -12.45 0.33 6.11
CA ILE A 116 -12.04 -0.28 4.85
C ILE A 116 -10.80 0.47 4.34
N ILE A 117 -9.79 -0.25 3.84
CA ILE A 117 -8.60 0.35 3.23
C ILE A 117 -8.48 -0.13 1.79
N ILE A 118 -8.29 0.81 0.87
CA ILE A 118 -8.19 0.56 -0.58
C ILE A 118 -6.98 1.26 -1.20
N GLU A 119 -6.64 0.85 -2.43
CA GLU A 119 -5.62 1.49 -3.26
C GLU A 119 -6.16 1.86 -4.65
N GLY A 120 -5.31 2.26 -5.60
CA GLY A 120 -5.72 2.76 -6.91
C GLY A 120 -6.59 1.82 -7.76
N ARG A 121 -6.49 0.48 -7.56
CA ARG A 121 -7.31 -0.48 -8.32
C ARG A 121 -8.78 -0.48 -7.92
N GLN A 122 -9.10 0.01 -6.72
CA GLN A 122 -10.45 0.08 -6.18
C GLN A 122 -11.01 1.52 -6.19
N GLU A 123 -10.31 2.49 -6.78
CA GLU A 123 -10.72 3.91 -6.78
C GLU A 123 -12.16 4.12 -7.24
N ASP A 124 -12.57 3.45 -8.31
CA ASP A 124 -13.93 3.54 -8.85
C ASP A 124 -15.02 3.01 -7.89
N SER A 125 -14.62 2.22 -6.90
CA SER A 125 -15.52 1.63 -5.89
C SER A 125 -15.54 2.39 -4.57
N LEU A 126 -14.76 3.47 -4.43
CA LEU A 126 -14.62 4.24 -3.19
C LEU A 126 -15.98 4.71 -2.65
N GLU A 127 -16.84 5.25 -3.50
CA GLU A 127 -18.15 5.75 -3.09
C GLU A 127 -19.06 4.66 -2.53
N GLU A 128 -19.07 3.47 -3.16
CA GLU A 128 -19.89 2.34 -2.72
C GLU A 128 -19.34 1.73 -1.42
N LEU A 129 -18.03 1.57 -1.30
CA LEU A 129 -17.38 1.07 -0.08
C LEU A 129 -17.61 2.03 1.10
N SER A 130 -17.59 3.34 0.87
CA SER A 130 -17.83 4.36 1.89
C SER A 130 -19.26 4.36 2.44
N LYS A 131 -20.20 3.70 1.77
CA LYS A 131 -21.56 3.47 2.31
C LYS A 131 -21.58 2.34 3.34
N ILE A 132 -20.59 1.45 3.32
CA ILE A 132 -20.46 0.32 4.26
C ILE A 132 -19.71 0.78 5.52
N ALA A 133 -18.53 1.40 5.37
CA ALA A 133 -17.71 1.90 6.46
C ALA A 133 -16.82 3.05 6.01
N PRO A 134 -16.23 3.85 6.94
CA PRO A 134 -15.16 4.78 6.60
C PRO A 134 -14.11 4.08 5.74
N THR A 135 -13.78 4.66 4.57
CA THR A 135 -12.88 4.04 3.59
C THR A 135 -11.69 4.94 3.33
N VAL A 136 -10.50 4.49 3.72
CA VAL A 136 -9.23 5.19 3.49
C VAL A 136 -8.65 4.77 2.15
N PHE A 137 -8.33 5.74 1.32
CA PHE A 137 -7.73 5.52 0.01
C PHE A 137 -6.21 5.77 0.04
N LEU A 138 -5.45 4.69 0.20
CA LEU A 138 -3.99 4.68 0.16
C LEU A 138 -3.56 4.19 -1.23
N GLY A 139 -2.92 4.93 -2.02
CA GLY A 139 -2.48 4.45 -3.34
C GLY A 139 -1.04 4.82 -3.60
N SER A 140 -0.33 4.02 -4.35
CA SER A 140 1.00 4.37 -4.80
C SER A 140 0.96 5.18 -6.09
N VAL A 141 1.86 6.16 -6.21
CA VAL A 141 2.10 6.90 -7.45
C VAL A 141 3.41 6.38 -8.01
N GLY A 142 3.38 5.74 -9.18
CA GLY A 142 4.57 5.12 -9.77
C GLY A 142 5.74 6.09 -9.97
N SER A 143 5.46 7.36 -10.29
CA SER A 143 6.47 8.42 -10.42
C SER A 143 7.06 8.89 -9.08
N ASP A 144 6.41 8.57 -7.96
CA ASP A 144 6.80 8.96 -6.59
C ASP A 144 6.57 7.77 -5.62
N TYR A 145 7.09 6.61 -6.01
CA TYR A 145 6.77 5.34 -5.36
C TYR A 145 7.23 5.30 -3.90
N LEU A 146 8.50 5.63 -3.63
CA LEU A 146 9.05 5.56 -2.27
C LEU A 146 8.34 6.52 -1.29
N ASN A 147 8.01 7.73 -1.73
CA ASN A 147 7.24 8.65 -0.90
C ASN A 147 5.81 8.16 -0.69
N SER A 148 5.22 7.48 -1.68
CA SER A 148 3.91 6.83 -1.50
C SER A 148 3.97 5.75 -0.42
N VAL A 149 4.99 4.87 -0.44
CA VAL A 149 5.21 3.87 0.62
C VAL A 149 5.32 4.54 1.98
N LYS A 150 6.17 5.57 2.10
CA LYS A 150 6.39 6.30 3.36
C LYS A 150 5.11 6.95 3.90
N ASN A 151 4.39 7.65 3.03
CA ASN A 151 3.19 8.37 3.45
C ASN A 151 2.05 7.41 3.82
N ASN A 152 1.81 6.38 3.02
CA ASN A 152 0.79 5.37 3.31
C ASN A 152 1.08 4.64 4.62
N SER A 153 2.33 4.20 4.83
CA SER A 153 2.73 3.53 6.07
C SER A 153 2.57 4.43 7.29
N LYS A 154 2.87 5.73 7.19
CA LYS A 154 2.65 6.69 8.28
C LYS A 154 1.17 6.85 8.61
N VAL A 155 0.29 6.92 7.60
CA VAL A 155 -1.16 6.96 7.83
C VAL A 155 -1.62 5.69 8.54
N ILE A 156 -1.15 4.51 8.11
CA ILE A 156 -1.43 3.24 8.79
C ILE A 156 -0.91 3.28 10.24
N GLY A 157 0.31 3.75 10.47
CA GLY A 157 0.89 3.91 11.80
C GLY A 157 0.02 4.78 12.72
N GLN A 158 -0.48 5.92 12.24
CA GLN A 158 -1.37 6.80 12.99
C GLN A 158 -2.72 6.13 13.33
N ILE A 159 -3.30 5.37 12.40
CA ILE A 159 -4.58 4.68 12.62
C ILE A 159 -4.45 3.62 13.73
N PHE A 160 -3.31 2.91 13.78
CA PHE A 160 -3.12 1.74 14.65
C PHE A 160 -2.16 1.97 15.84
N ASP A 161 -1.80 3.23 16.17
CA ASP A 161 -0.80 3.55 17.22
C ASP A 161 0.53 2.81 17.02
N LYS A 162 1.02 2.74 15.77
CA LYS A 162 2.21 2.01 15.33
C LYS A 162 3.25 2.91 14.64
N GLU A 163 3.25 4.20 14.94
CA GLU A 163 4.15 5.17 14.31
C GLU A 163 5.62 4.81 14.53
N LYS A 164 5.96 4.26 15.70
CA LYS A 164 7.34 3.88 16.02
C LYS A 164 7.81 2.70 15.17
N GLU A 165 7.00 1.64 15.06
CA GLU A 165 7.30 0.46 14.26
C GLU A 165 7.44 0.85 12.78
N VAL A 166 6.58 1.74 12.29
CA VAL A 166 6.68 2.29 10.93
C VAL A 166 7.98 3.06 10.73
N GLU A 167 8.35 3.95 11.63
CA GLU A 167 9.57 4.76 11.52
C GLU A 167 10.83 3.88 11.53
N GLU A 168 10.88 2.85 12.36
CA GLU A 168 11.99 1.89 12.41
C GLU A 168 12.15 1.16 11.05
N LYS A 169 11.04 0.70 10.43
CA LYS A 169 11.06 0.07 9.10
C LYS A 169 11.51 1.05 8.02
N LEU A 170 10.93 2.25 7.99
CA LEU A 170 11.27 3.27 7.00
C LEU A 170 12.74 3.70 7.11
N SER A 171 13.29 3.81 8.32
CA SER A 171 14.71 4.13 8.52
C SER A 171 15.62 3.06 7.90
N THR A 172 15.29 1.77 8.07
CA THR A 172 16.06 0.68 7.45
C THR A 172 16.00 0.73 5.93
N ILE A 173 14.83 0.98 5.36
CA ILE A 173 14.63 1.13 3.92
C ILE A 173 15.45 2.30 3.38
N ASP A 174 15.44 3.44 4.07
CA ASP A 174 16.20 4.63 3.64
C ASP A 174 17.69 4.38 3.59
N VAL A 175 18.24 3.63 4.55
CA VAL A 175 19.67 3.24 4.53
C VAL A 175 19.96 2.41 3.28
N ARG A 176 19.18 1.36 3.01
CA ARG A 176 19.36 0.47 1.84
C ARG A 176 19.26 1.25 0.52
N VAL A 177 18.24 2.09 0.37
CA VAL A 177 18.04 2.91 -0.84
C VAL A 177 19.26 3.81 -1.08
N ASN A 178 19.80 4.45 -0.03
CA ASN A 178 20.95 5.31 -0.15
C ASN A 178 22.22 4.52 -0.53
N GLU A 179 22.46 3.36 0.06
CA GLU A 179 23.60 2.49 -0.26
C GLU A 179 23.58 2.01 -1.72
N ILE A 180 22.39 1.59 -2.20
CA ILE A 180 22.19 1.24 -3.63
C ILE A 180 22.48 2.46 -4.50
N LYS A 181 21.90 3.60 -4.17
CA LYS A 181 22.05 4.84 -4.94
C LYS A 181 23.52 5.27 -5.06
N GLU A 182 24.27 5.19 -3.98
CA GLU A 182 25.71 5.50 -3.99
C GLU A 182 26.48 4.58 -4.93
N LYS A 183 26.22 3.27 -4.90
CA LYS A 183 26.85 2.29 -5.81
C LYS A 183 26.48 2.57 -7.27
N VAL A 184 25.19 2.77 -7.55
CA VAL A 184 24.67 2.98 -8.91
C VAL A 184 25.23 4.28 -9.51
N THR A 185 25.14 5.38 -8.77
CA THR A 185 25.62 6.70 -9.25
C THR A 185 27.14 6.76 -9.32
N GLY A 186 27.84 6.16 -8.34
CA GLY A 186 29.30 6.10 -8.32
C GLY A 186 29.91 5.36 -9.52
N ASN A 187 29.20 4.34 -10.02
CA ASN A 187 29.59 3.57 -11.20
C ASN A 187 28.90 4.05 -12.49
N ASN A 188 28.10 5.11 -12.44
CA ASN A 188 27.44 5.72 -13.58
C ASN A 188 26.55 4.73 -14.39
N LEU A 189 25.88 3.81 -13.70
CA LEU A 189 25.12 2.72 -14.31
C LEU A 189 23.84 3.22 -14.98
N ASN A 190 23.48 2.59 -16.12
CA ASN A 190 22.21 2.80 -16.77
C ASN A 190 21.35 1.53 -16.74
N ALA A 191 20.03 1.71 -16.79
CA ALA A 191 19.09 0.60 -16.77
C ALA A 191 17.89 0.87 -17.67
N LEU A 192 17.23 -0.23 -18.05
CA LEU A 192 15.95 -0.23 -18.72
C LEU A 192 14.98 -1.17 -17.97
N ALA A 193 13.83 -0.64 -17.56
CA ALA A 193 12.74 -1.46 -17.01
C ALA A 193 11.85 -1.95 -18.13
N THR A 194 11.62 -3.26 -18.18
CA THR A 194 10.82 -3.92 -19.23
C THR A 194 9.80 -4.85 -18.59
N MET A 195 8.55 -4.77 -19.04
CA MET A 195 7.51 -5.73 -18.67
C MET A 195 7.18 -6.64 -19.86
N VAL A 196 7.11 -7.92 -19.58
CA VAL A 196 6.68 -8.96 -20.55
C VAL A 196 5.25 -9.38 -20.23
N SER A 197 4.39 -9.41 -21.27
CA SER A 197 3.02 -9.88 -21.19
C SER A 197 2.63 -10.52 -22.52
N ASP A 198 2.19 -11.76 -22.49
CA ASP A 198 1.69 -12.50 -23.66
C ASP A 198 2.63 -12.43 -24.89
N GLY A 199 3.93 -12.61 -24.65
CA GLY A 199 4.97 -12.58 -25.69
C GLY A 199 5.30 -11.18 -26.22
N SER A 200 4.72 -10.12 -25.65
CA SER A 200 5.00 -8.72 -25.99
C SER A 200 5.85 -8.05 -24.91
N MET A 201 6.66 -7.08 -25.29
CA MET A 201 7.49 -6.30 -24.40
C MET A 201 7.09 -4.83 -24.39
N SER A 202 7.07 -4.24 -23.19
CA SER A 202 6.90 -2.79 -23.00
C SER A 202 7.98 -2.26 -22.09
N VAL A 203 8.55 -1.09 -22.42
CA VAL A 203 9.57 -0.40 -21.61
C VAL A 203 8.97 0.77 -20.84
N TYR A 204 9.60 1.08 -19.72
CA TYR A 204 9.17 2.11 -18.79
C TYR A 204 10.32 3.08 -18.51
N GLY A 205 10.12 4.33 -18.87
CA GLY A 205 11.10 5.39 -18.62
C GLY A 205 10.95 6.02 -17.23
N SER A 206 11.77 7.05 -16.98
CA SER A 206 11.68 7.88 -15.80
C SER A 206 10.29 8.55 -15.71
N GLY A 207 9.75 8.66 -14.50
CA GLY A 207 8.41 9.19 -14.26
C GLY A 207 7.26 8.19 -14.45
N SER A 208 7.56 6.97 -14.89
CA SER A 208 6.57 5.90 -15.09
C SER A 208 6.45 4.99 -13.84
N ARG A 209 5.75 3.87 -14.01
CA ARG A 209 5.46 2.91 -12.94
C ARG A 209 6.68 2.39 -12.18
N PHE A 210 7.82 2.20 -12.85
CA PHE A 210 9.05 1.68 -12.26
C PHE A 210 10.11 2.77 -12.02
N ASN A 211 9.65 3.99 -11.77
CA ASN A 211 10.51 5.16 -11.56
C ASN A 211 11.48 4.99 -10.38
N ILE A 212 11.19 4.09 -9.45
CA ILE A 212 12.09 3.77 -8.32
C ILE A 212 13.52 3.48 -8.80
N LEU A 213 13.69 2.76 -9.92
CA LEU A 213 15.00 2.47 -10.50
C LEU A 213 15.78 3.75 -10.83
N TYR A 214 15.09 4.76 -11.35
CA TYR A 214 15.73 5.98 -11.85
C TYR A 214 15.87 7.06 -10.78
N ASN A 215 14.78 7.35 -10.09
CA ASN A 215 14.69 8.49 -9.19
C ASN A 215 15.31 8.19 -7.82
N GLU A 216 14.93 7.06 -7.26
CA GLU A 216 15.34 6.68 -5.92
C GLU A 216 16.67 5.93 -5.92
N LEU A 217 16.81 4.92 -6.79
CA LEU A 217 18.01 4.08 -6.86
C LEU A 217 19.11 4.65 -7.77
N GLY A 218 18.82 5.67 -8.57
CA GLY A 218 19.80 6.49 -9.25
C GLY A 218 20.35 5.93 -10.57
N PHE A 219 19.76 4.88 -11.15
CA PHE A 219 20.12 4.44 -12.49
C PHE A 219 19.82 5.53 -13.53
N LYS A 220 20.70 5.71 -14.49
CA LYS A 220 20.40 6.55 -15.63
C LYS A 220 19.42 5.82 -16.54
N PRO A 221 18.36 6.49 -17.05
CA PRO A 221 17.54 5.89 -18.10
C PRO A 221 18.42 5.59 -19.33
N THR A 222 18.37 4.33 -19.81
CA THR A 222 19.07 3.98 -21.06
C THR A 222 18.52 4.77 -22.25
N ASP A 223 17.22 5.08 -22.23
CA ASP A 223 16.57 5.96 -23.19
C ASP A 223 15.69 6.98 -22.46
N ALA A 224 16.11 8.25 -22.49
CA ALA A 224 15.36 9.34 -21.88
C ALA A 224 14.15 9.81 -22.72
N SER A 225 13.95 9.29 -23.92
CA SER A 225 12.84 9.64 -24.81
C SER A 225 11.60 8.77 -24.62
N ILE A 226 11.64 7.75 -23.73
CA ILE A 226 10.48 6.90 -23.44
C ILE A 226 9.39 7.75 -22.82
N GLU A 227 8.20 7.71 -23.42
CA GLU A 227 7.04 8.44 -22.93
C GLU A 227 6.54 7.92 -21.57
N VAL A 228 6.14 8.84 -20.71
CA VAL A 228 5.56 8.49 -19.40
C VAL A 228 4.19 7.85 -19.63
N SER A 229 4.06 6.58 -19.26
CA SER A 229 2.83 5.81 -19.43
C SER A 229 2.68 4.77 -18.31
N ASN A 230 1.43 4.54 -17.86
CA ASN A 230 1.11 3.47 -16.92
C ASN A 230 1.21 2.07 -17.55
N HIS A 231 1.12 1.99 -18.89
CA HIS A 231 1.17 0.74 -19.64
C HIS A 231 2.52 0.49 -20.31
N GLY A 232 3.42 1.45 -20.23
CA GLY A 232 4.71 1.42 -20.92
C GLY A 232 4.57 1.68 -22.42
N GLN A 233 5.72 1.72 -23.10
CA GLN A 233 5.83 1.85 -24.54
C GLN A 233 6.20 0.49 -25.14
N SER A 234 5.38 -0.01 -26.07
CA SER A 234 5.67 -1.29 -26.77
C SER A 234 6.94 -1.17 -27.60
N ILE A 235 7.78 -2.20 -27.55
CA ILE A 235 9.08 -2.25 -28.24
C ILE A 235 9.29 -3.55 -28.97
N SER A 236 10.29 -3.53 -29.88
CA SER A 236 10.83 -4.73 -30.54
C SER A 236 12.17 -5.14 -29.93
N TYR A 237 12.69 -6.28 -30.38
CA TYR A 237 14.02 -6.78 -29.98
C TYR A 237 15.17 -5.92 -30.53
N GLU A 238 14.97 -5.35 -31.74
CA GLU A 238 15.90 -4.42 -32.36
C GLU A 238 16.08 -3.17 -31.50
N TYR A 239 15.01 -2.69 -30.87
CA TYR A 239 15.09 -1.56 -29.94
C TYR A 239 16.01 -1.88 -28.76
N LEU A 240 15.89 -3.07 -28.14
CA LEU A 240 16.75 -3.47 -27.04
C LEU A 240 18.23 -3.56 -27.48
N ALA A 241 18.48 -4.13 -28.66
CA ALA A 241 19.81 -4.22 -29.22
C ALA A 241 20.41 -2.84 -29.54
N GLU A 242 19.62 -1.91 -30.10
CA GLU A 242 20.04 -0.53 -30.41
C GLU A 242 20.33 0.27 -29.15
N LYS A 243 19.45 0.23 -28.14
CA LYS A 243 19.61 0.99 -26.90
C LYS A 243 20.68 0.43 -25.99
N ASN A 244 20.93 -0.88 -26.07
CA ASN A 244 22.04 -1.57 -25.42
C ASN A 244 22.21 -1.22 -23.93
N PRO A 245 21.21 -1.52 -23.07
CA PRO A 245 21.27 -1.21 -21.64
C PRO A 245 22.40 -1.99 -20.93
N ASP A 246 22.99 -1.38 -19.88
CA ASP A 246 23.89 -2.08 -18.98
C ASP A 246 23.14 -3.05 -18.06
N TYR A 247 21.95 -2.63 -17.59
CA TYR A 247 21.04 -3.45 -16.80
C TYR A 247 19.65 -3.51 -17.46
N LEU A 248 19.12 -4.71 -17.62
CA LEU A 248 17.75 -4.91 -18.09
C LEU A 248 16.91 -5.59 -17.00
N PHE A 249 16.07 -4.80 -16.32
CA PHE A 249 15.14 -5.32 -15.32
C PHE A 249 13.85 -5.81 -15.99
N VAL A 250 13.54 -7.09 -15.82
CA VAL A 250 12.43 -7.76 -16.51
C VAL A 250 11.36 -8.19 -15.53
N ILE A 251 10.17 -7.60 -15.68
CA ILE A 251 8.97 -7.93 -14.91
C ILE A 251 8.13 -8.91 -15.76
N ASP A 252 7.92 -10.12 -15.27
CA ASP A 252 7.08 -11.13 -15.90
C ASP A 252 5.63 -11.01 -15.42
N LYS A 253 4.81 -10.24 -16.14
CA LYS A 253 3.40 -10.10 -15.82
C LYS A 253 2.65 -11.42 -15.99
N GLY A 254 3.06 -12.25 -16.96
CA GLY A 254 2.47 -13.57 -17.20
C GLY A 254 2.59 -14.48 -16.00
N ALA A 255 3.73 -14.50 -15.33
CA ALA A 255 3.94 -15.25 -14.09
C ALA A 255 2.99 -14.82 -12.96
N VAL A 256 2.63 -13.54 -12.88
CA VAL A 256 1.72 -13.01 -11.86
C VAL A 256 0.25 -13.28 -12.19
N THR A 257 -0.11 -13.24 -13.47
CA THR A 257 -1.52 -13.39 -13.93
C THR A 257 -1.87 -14.84 -14.33
N GLY A 258 -0.92 -15.75 -14.25
CA GLY A 258 -1.10 -17.15 -14.66
C GLY A 258 -1.25 -17.33 -16.17
N SER A 259 -0.69 -16.42 -16.98
CA SER A 259 -0.82 -16.43 -18.44
C SER A 259 0.54 -16.28 -19.15
N GLY A 260 0.64 -16.88 -20.35
CA GLY A 260 1.79 -16.70 -21.23
C GLY A 260 2.99 -17.62 -20.94
N ASN A 261 4.04 -17.45 -21.74
CA ASN A 261 5.31 -18.13 -21.58
C ASN A 261 6.21 -17.36 -20.59
N PRO A 262 7.20 -18.01 -19.96
CA PRO A 262 8.17 -17.34 -19.11
C PRO A 262 8.84 -16.16 -19.84
N ALA A 263 8.98 -15.03 -19.16
CA ALA A 263 9.57 -13.83 -19.76
C ALA A 263 10.97 -14.07 -20.35
N LYS A 264 11.74 -14.98 -19.75
CA LYS A 264 13.06 -15.36 -20.23
C LYS A 264 13.04 -15.87 -21.69
N GLU A 265 12.05 -16.70 -22.05
CA GLU A 265 11.90 -17.22 -23.41
C GLU A 265 11.53 -16.11 -24.40
N THR A 266 10.79 -15.09 -23.95
CA THR A 266 10.45 -13.95 -24.78
C THR A 266 11.64 -12.99 -24.93
N VAL A 267 12.41 -12.74 -23.88
CA VAL A 267 13.47 -11.72 -23.88
C VAL A 267 14.76 -12.23 -24.55
N GLU A 268 15.22 -13.45 -24.23
CA GLU A 268 16.53 -13.93 -24.63
C GLU A 268 16.54 -14.52 -26.05
N ASN A 269 16.61 -13.66 -27.04
CA ASN A 269 16.84 -14.04 -28.44
C ASN A 269 18.22 -13.60 -28.96
N GLU A 270 18.55 -13.94 -30.20
CA GLU A 270 19.86 -13.67 -30.79
C GLU A 270 20.21 -12.15 -30.84
N LEU A 271 19.23 -11.26 -30.92
CA LEU A 271 19.45 -9.83 -30.90
C LEU A 271 19.76 -9.34 -29.47
N VAL A 272 18.99 -9.76 -28.50
CA VAL A 272 19.19 -9.38 -27.08
C VAL A 272 20.51 -9.94 -26.54
N LYS A 273 20.93 -11.10 -27.00
CA LYS A 273 22.25 -11.69 -26.66
C LYS A 273 23.45 -10.83 -27.07
N THR A 274 23.26 -9.84 -27.93
CA THR A 274 24.32 -8.89 -28.29
C THR A 274 24.45 -7.71 -27.34
N THR A 275 23.49 -7.53 -26.41
CA THR A 275 23.46 -6.39 -25.48
C THR A 275 24.46 -6.50 -24.33
N ASN A 276 24.88 -5.38 -23.78
CA ASN A 276 25.71 -5.32 -22.57
C ASN A 276 25.07 -6.09 -21.42
N ALA A 277 23.75 -5.91 -21.21
CA ALA A 277 23.01 -6.60 -20.16
C ALA A 277 23.12 -8.12 -20.26
N TYR A 278 23.04 -8.70 -21.46
CA TYR A 278 23.19 -10.14 -21.63
C TYR A 278 24.65 -10.58 -21.45
N ILE A 279 25.59 -9.89 -22.13
CA ILE A 279 27.02 -10.26 -22.12
C ILE A 279 27.61 -10.23 -20.71
N ASN A 280 27.14 -9.30 -19.85
CA ASN A 280 27.63 -9.12 -18.49
C ASN A 280 26.75 -9.83 -17.43
N ASP A 281 25.77 -10.66 -17.83
CA ASP A 281 24.85 -11.35 -16.93
C ASP A 281 24.04 -10.36 -16.05
N LYS A 282 23.55 -9.28 -16.67
CA LYS A 282 22.77 -8.19 -16.04
C LYS A 282 21.36 -8.08 -16.60
N ILE A 283 20.82 -9.16 -17.17
CA ILE A 283 19.37 -9.31 -17.37
C ILE A 283 18.79 -9.83 -16.04
N VAL A 284 18.06 -8.98 -15.35
CA VAL A 284 17.54 -9.23 -14.00
C VAL A 284 16.07 -9.58 -14.09
N TYR A 285 15.75 -10.86 -13.91
CA TYR A 285 14.36 -11.34 -13.78
C TYR A 285 13.93 -11.12 -12.34
N VAL A 286 13.19 -10.03 -12.09
CA VAL A 286 12.84 -9.57 -10.76
C VAL A 286 11.70 -10.39 -10.14
N ASP A 287 11.48 -10.28 -8.81
CA ASP A 287 10.27 -10.78 -8.16
C ASP A 287 9.05 -10.03 -8.71
N SER A 288 8.46 -10.60 -9.78
CA SER A 288 7.39 -9.95 -10.53
C SER A 288 6.13 -9.71 -9.69
N VAL A 289 5.91 -10.47 -8.62
CA VAL A 289 4.80 -10.24 -7.68
C VAL A 289 5.03 -8.96 -6.89
N ALA A 290 6.23 -8.78 -6.33
CA ALA A 290 6.59 -7.55 -5.61
C ALA A 290 6.51 -6.32 -6.51
N TRP A 291 7.08 -6.40 -7.73
CA TRP A 291 7.12 -5.27 -8.68
C TRP A 291 5.77 -4.96 -9.34
N TYR A 292 4.87 -5.93 -9.48
CA TYR A 292 3.63 -5.73 -10.23
C TYR A 292 2.37 -5.57 -9.37
N VAL A 293 2.20 -6.39 -8.33
CA VAL A 293 1.01 -6.37 -7.47
C VAL A 293 1.28 -6.08 -6.00
N GLY A 294 2.55 -6.13 -5.57
CA GLY A 294 2.95 -5.94 -4.17
C GLY A 294 2.56 -4.58 -3.56
N GLY A 295 2.18 -3.62 -4.40
CA GLY A 295 1.72 -2.32 -3.93
C GLY A 295 2.81 -1.56 -3.16
N ALA A 296 2.37 -0.77 -2.17
CA ALA A 296 3.25 0.06 -1.34
C ALA A 296 3.59 -0.64 0.00
N GLY A 297 3.94 -1.94 -0.04
CA GLY A 297 4.27 -2.75 1.12
C GLY A 297 5.75 -2.77 1.48
N PHE A 298 6.08 -3.14 2.71
CA PHE A 298 7.45 -3.22 3.20
C PHE A 298 8.21 -4.42 2.64
N LYS A 299 7.63 -5.64 2.72
CA LYS A 299 8.24 -6.86 2.15
C LYS A 299 8.37 -6.77 0.63
N ALA A 300 7.34 -6.20 -0.02
CA ALA A 300 7.40 -5.97 -1.46
C ALA A 300 8.58 -5.06 -1.84
N LEU A 301 8.75 -3.95 -1.11
CA LEU A 301 9.86 -3.03 -1.33
C LEU A 301 11.21 -3.69 -1.00
N ASP A 302 11.32 -4.43 0.11
CA ASP A 302 12.54 -5.17 0.45
C ASP A 302 12.96 -6.13 -0.67
N LYS A 303 12.02 -6.90 -1.24
CA LYS A 303 12.27 -7.77 -2.39
C LYS A 303 12.74 -7.00 -3.63
N MET A 304 12.14 -5.82 -3.89
CA MET A 304 12.58 -4.97 -5.00
C MET A 304 14.01 -4.47 -4.79
N LEU A 305 14.39 -4.13 -3.56
CA LEU A 305 15.77 -3.72 -3.22
C LEU A 305 16.73 -4.91 -3.32
N ASP A 306 16.32 -6.11 -2.86
CA ASP A 306 17.11 -7.35 -2.99
C ASP A 306 17.43 -7.66 -4.45
N ASP A 307 16.45 -7.55 -5.36
CA ASP A 307 16.64 -7.77 -6.80
C ASP A 307 17.73 -6.84 -7.39
N VAL A 308 17.82 -5.62 -6.88
CA VAL A 308 18.83 -4.66 -7.33
C VAL A 308 20.19 -4.89 -6.64
N GLU A 309 20.20 -5.11 -5.32
CA GLU A 309 21.43 -5.34 -4.55
C GLU A 309 22.20 -6.57 -5.02
N ASN A 310 21.48 -7.65 -5.33
CA ASN A 310 22.06 -8.93 -5.76
C ASN A 310 22.82 -8.85 -7.10
N VAL A 311 22.60 -7.79 -7.87
CA VAL A 311 23.21 -7.64 -9.20
C VAL A 311 24.24 -6.49 -9.27
N LEU A 312 24.36 -5.69 -8.21
CA LEU A 312 25.36 -4.62 -8.10
C LEU A 312 26.69 -5.13 -7.56
#